data_fda4b3697aa700930ae278294882cc91
#
_entry.id   fda4b3697aa700930ae278294882cc91
#
_cell.length_a   1.000
_cell.length_b   1.000
_cell.length_c   1.000
_cell.angle_alpha   90.00
_cell.angle_beta   90.00
_cell.angle_gamma   90.00
#
_symmetry.space_group_name_H-M   'P 1'
#
loop_
_entity.id
_entity.type
_entity.pdbx_description
1 polymer ?
#
loop_
_entity_poly.entity_id
_entity_poly.type
_entity_poly.pdbx_seq_one_letter_code
_entity_poly.pdbx_strand_id
1 'polypeptide(L)'
;QRMVDEGKLAGIVTLLARHGKLVFADVVGHQNVSAGVPMARDSIFKIYSMTKPITGVALMMLYEEGKFRLHDPLSKYIPEFANLQVHVGDTTDGTPKLEDANRSMTMAELMSHGGGFAYGLGPATHVDRLYLEHDVLNLDTSMQTMIDKLSTLPLLAQPGTRWYYSIGVDVQGYLVEKLSGQPFADFLQTRIFDPLGMVDTAFYVPPEKIDRVALTYGIDNQGQFEAIDQADPGAFPYGYAQMRTETPGLPSGGGGLWGTADDYLRFTQMLLNGGELDGVRLLAPRTVEMMRTNHLSAEAL
;
A
#
# COMPACT_ATOMS: atom_id res chain seq x y z
N GLN A 1 -5.60 -24.15 12.54
CA GLN A 1 -4.83 -25.41 12.54
C GLN A 1 -5.09 -26.22 11.27
N ARG A 2 -6.34 -26.63 10.94
CA ARG A 2 -6.64 -27.49 9.78
C ARG A 2 -6.02 -27.03 8.46
N MET A 3 -6.04 -25.73 8.14
CA MET A 3 -5.46 -25.19 6.90
C MET A 3 -3.93 -25.37 6.84
N VAL A 4 -3.27 -25.31 7.99
CA VAL A 4 -1.83 -25.58 8.12
C VAL A 4 -1.54 -27.08 7.99
N ASP A 5 -2.33 -27.93 8.65
CA ASP A 5 -2.18 -29.40 8.60
C ASP A 5 -2.42 -29.95 7.18
N GLU A 6 -3.31 -29.31 6.40
CA GLU A 6 -3.59 -29.63 5.00
C GLU A 6 -2.57 -29.01 4.02
N GLY A 7 -1.54 -28.29 4.49
CA GLY A 7 -0.54 -27.65 3.65
C GLY A 7 -1.06 -26.50 2.79
N LYS A 8 -2.16 -25.87 3.20
CA LYS A 8 -2.78 -24.73 2.48
C LYS A 8 -2.26 -23.38 2.95
N LEU A 9 -1.66 -23.31 4.13
CA LEU A 9 -1.02 -22.13 4.73
C LEU A 9 0.23 -22.56 5.48
N ALA A 10 1.28 -21.74 5.44
CA ALA A 10 2.51 -21.97 6.20
C ALA A 10 2.27 -21.83 7.71
N GLY A 11 1.60 -20.77 8.08
CA GLY A 11 1.28 -20.45 9.46
C GLY A 11 0.36 -19.23 9.55
N ILE A 12 -0.14 -18.97 10.75
CA ILE A 12 -1.07 -17.89 11.06
C ILE A 12 -0.79 -17.35 12.45
N VAL A 13 -0.82 -16.03 12.59
CA VAL A 13 -0.99 -15.34 13.88
C VAL A 13 -2.38 -14.71 13.90
N THR A 14 -3.18 -15.06 14.89
CA THR A 14 -4.54 -14.53 15.05
C THR A 14 -4.67 -13.80 16.38
N LEU A 15 -5.09 -12.54 16.34
CA LEU A 15 -5.37 -11.73 17.51
C LEU A 15 -6.81 -11.24 17.46
N LEU A 16 -7.50 -11.30 18.58
CA LEU A 16 -8.82 -10.71 18.77
C LEU A 16 -8.83 -9.80 19.99
N ALA A 17 -9.20 -8.56 19.78
CA ALA A 17 -9.40 -7.61 20.87
C ALA A 17 -10.88 -7.22 21.00
N ARG A 18 -11.32 -6.97 22.23
CA ARG A 18 -12.65 -6.45 22.55
C ARG A 18 -12.52 -5.40 23.65
N HIS A 19 -13.14 -4.23 23.42
CA HIS A 19 -13.04 -3.09 24.34
C HIS A 19 -11.60 -2.71 24.68
N GLY A 20 -10.71 -2.71 23.66
CA GLY A 20 -9.29 -2.39 23.83
C GLY A 20 -8.45 -3.46 24.56
N LYS A 21 -9.01 -4.64 24.86
CA LYS A 21 -8.31 -5.73 25.53
C LYS A 21 -8.16 -6.93 24.60
N LEU A 22 -6.96 -7.48 24.53
CA LEU A 22 -6.73 -8.75 23.84
C LEU A 22 -7.47 -9.88 24.60
N VAL A 23 -8.41 -10.54 23.91
CA VAL A 23 -9.24 -11.62 24.48
C VAL A 23 -8.91 -12.98 23.90
N PHE A 24 -8.21 -13.03 22.77
CA PHE A 24 -7.75 -14.27 22.14
C PHE A 24 -6.47 -13.99 21.36
N ALA A 25 -5.51 -14.92 21.47
CA ALA A 25 -4.31 -14.97 20.67
C ALA A 25 -4.01 -16.43 20.33
N ASP A 26 -3.78 -16.72 19.05
CA ASP A 26 -3.43 -18.04 18.57
C ASP A 26 -2.32 -17.96 17.53
N VAL A 27 -1.38 -18.90 17.58
CA VAL A 27 -0.22 -18.97 16.70
C VAL A 27 -0.06 -20.41 16.24
N VAL A 28 -0.12 -20.64 14.94
CA VAL A 28 -0.05 -21.98 14.35
C VAL A 28 0.89 -22.02 13.16
N GLY A 29 1.52 -23.17 12.92
CA GLY A 29 2.39 -23.43 11.77
C GLY A 29 3.80 -22.86 11.91
N HIS A 30 4.37 -22.47 10.78
CA HIS A 30 5.78 -22.10 10.65
C HIS A 30 5.94 -20.76 9.96
N GLN A 31 6.89 -19.95 10.41
CA GLN A 31 7.36 -18.77 9.66
C GLN A 31 8.31 -19.17 8.52
N ASN A 32 8.99 -20.33 8.65
CA ASN A 32 9.78 -20.94 7.59
C ASN A 32 9.53 -22.47 7.64
N VAL A 33 8.76 -22.96 6.65
CA VAL A 33 8.38 -24.37 6.56
C VAL A 33 9.58 -25.26 6.28
N SER A 34 10.42 -24.89 5.34
CA SER A 34 11.57 -25.71 4.91
C SER A 34 12.65 -25.86 5.99
N ALA A 35 12.85 -24.82 6.80
CA ALA A 35 13.76 -24.83 7.93
C ALA A 35 13.13 -25.32 9.24
N GLY A 36 11.81 -25.60 9.24
CA GLY A 36 11.08 -26.04 10.44
C GLY A 36 11.00 -24.97 11.54
N VAL A 37 11.16 -23.68 11.20
CA VAL A 37 11.11 -22.59 12.18
C VAL A 37 9.64 -22.30 12.50
N PRO A 38 9.20 -22.47 13.77
CA PRO A 38 7.81 -22.27 14.11
C PRO A 38 7.38 -20.81 13.97
N MET A 39 6.11 -20.57 13.66
CA MET A 39 5.50 -19.26 13.74
C MET A 39 5.54 -18.75 15.18
N ALA A 40 5.83 -17.49 15.38
CA ALA A 40 5.80 -16.82 16.67
C ALA A 40 4.83 -15.63 16.63
N ARG A 41 4.35 -15.21 17.80
CA ARG A 41 3.43 -14.06 17.90
C ARG A 41 4.06 -12.77 17.37
N ASP A 42 5.36 -12.62 17.56
CA ASP A 42 6.16 -11.49 17.13
C ASP A 42 6.84 -11.71 15.76
N SER A 43 6.41 -12.73 15.00
CA SER A 43 6.84 -12.88 13.61
C SER A 43 6.50 -11.65 12.81
N ILE A 44 7.47 -11.20 12.00
CA ILE A 44 7.35 -10.02 11.13
C ILE A 44 6.89 -10.48 9.76
N PHE A 45 5.83 -9.87 9.26
CA PHE A 45 5.22 -10.18 7.97
C PHE A 45 5.42 -9.03 7.00
N LYS A 46 5.61 -9.33 5.72
CA LYS A 46 5.34 -8.37 4.65
C LYS A 46 3.84 -8.13 4.63
N ILE A 47 3.39 -6.93 5.00
CA ILE A 47 1.95 -6.67 5.16
C ILE A 47 1.27 -6.19 3.86
N TYR A 48 2.06 -6.03 2.78
CA TYR A 48 1.55 -5.67 1.44
C TYR A 48 0.48 -4.55 1.51
N SER A 49 -0.67 -4.77 0.90
CA SER A 49 -1.73 -3.76 0.80
C SER A 49 -2.37 -3.34 2.12
N MET A 50 -2.06 -4.00 3.23
CA MET A 50 -2.37 -3.49 4.57
C MET A 50 -1.56 -2.21 4.91
N THR A 51 -0.55 -1.87 4.11
CA THR A 51 0.13 -0.56 4.12
C THR A 51 -0.81 0.60 3.79
N LYS A 52 -1.77 0.40 2.87
CA LYS A 52 -2.63 1.46 2.33
C LYS A 52 -3.43 2.25 3.39
N PRO A 53 -4.08 1.61 4.37
CA PRO A 53 -4.76 2.36 5.43
C PRO A 53 -3.82 3.26 6.24
N ILE A 54 -2.58 2.83 6.45
CA ILE A 54 -1.56 3.62 7.18
C ILE A 54 -1.18 4.86 6.37
N THR A 55 -0.92 4.69 5.06
CA THR A 55 -0.67 5.81 4.13
C THR A 55 -1.86 6.77 4.07
N GLY A 56 -3.08 6.23 4.03
CA GLY A 56 -4.31 7.02 4.07
C GLY A 56 -4.43 7.86 5.35
N VAL A 57 -4.12 7.28 6.52
CA VAL A 57 -4.09 8.02 7.79
C VAL A 57 -3.06 9.14 7.74
N ALA A 58 -1.84 8.88 7.25
CA ALA A 58 -0.81 9.90 7.11
C ALA A 58 -1.27 11.10 6.26
N LEU A 59 -1.90 10.82 5.11
CA LEU A 59 -2.42 11.87 4.25
C LEU A 59 -3.59 12.61 4.91
N MET A 60 -4.47 11.92 5.65
CA MET A 60 -5.59 12.57 6.37
C MET A 60 -5.14 13.40 7.56
N MET A 61 -3.99 13.11 8.19
CA MET A 61 -3.38 14.02 9.18
C MET A 61 -3.02 15.36 8.53
N LEU A 62 -2.45 15.33 7.33
CA LEU A 62 -2.12 16.55 6.57
C LEU A 62 -3.39 17.29 6.07
N TYR A 63 -4.47 16.55 5.82
CA TYR A 63 -5.78 17.15 5.55
C TYR A 63 -6.29 17.95 6.77
N GLU A 64 -6.22 17.38 7.98
CA GLU A 64 -6.60 18.09 9.24
C GLU A 64 -5.70 19.30 9.50
N GLU A 65 -4.45 19.26 9.09
CA GLU A 65 -3.53 20.40 9.14
C GLU A 65 -3.81 21.46 8.05
N GLY A 66 -4.80 21.24 7.19
CA GLY A 66 -5.21 22.19 6.15
C GLY A 66 -4.22 22.28 4.97
N LYS A 67 -3.36 21.26 4.78
CA LYS A 67 -2.37 21.24 3.70
C LYS A 67 -3.01 21.07 2.33
N PHE A 68 -4.18 20.47 2.24
CA PHE A 68 -4.95 20.30 1.00
C PHE A 68 -6.45 20.20 1.29
N ARG A 69 -7.26 20.28 0.22
CA ARG A 69 -8.69 20.02 0.24
C ARG A 69 -9.02 18.82 -0.64
N LEU A 70 -10.03 18.03 -0.29
CA LEU A 70 -10.43 16.84 -1.03
C LEU A 70 -10.82 17.12 -2.50
N HIS A 71 -11.37 18.30 -2.78
CA HIS A 71 -11.77 18.72 -4.12
C HIS A 71 -10.68 19.49 -4.88
N ASP A 72 -9.51 19.73 -4.29
CA ASP A 72 -8.40 20.33 -5.02
C ASP A 72 -7.96 19.40 -6.17
N PRO A 73 -7.64 19.97 -7.35
CA PRO A 73 -7.05 19.20 -8.43
C PRO A 73 -5.66 18.70 -8.01
N LEU A 74 -5.36 17.44 -8.33
CA LEU A 74 -4.07 16.83 -7.98
C LEU A 74 -2.89 17.59 -8.59
N SER A 75 -3.06 18.13 -9.80
CA SER A 75 -2.04 18.94 -10.49
C SER A 75 -1.62 20.21 -9.75
N LYS A 76 -2.38 20.67 -8.75
CA LYS A 76 -1.97 21.76 -7.85
C LYS A 76 -0.75 21.37 -7.00
N TYR A 77 -0.64 20.08 -6.64
CA TYR A 77 0.41 19.53 -5.78
C TYR A 77 1.47 18.76 -6.55
N ILE A 78 1.06 18.16 -7.69
CA ILE A 78 1.92 17.42 -8.63
C ILE A 78 1.72 18.04 -10.02
N PRO A 79 2.44 19.14 -10.34
CA PRO A 79 2.28 19.82 -11.62
C PRO A 79 2.55 18.93 -12.85
N GLU A 80 3.36 17.89 -12.68
CA GLU A 80 3.66 16.88 -13.68
C GLU A 80 2.39 16.16 -14.19
N PHE A 81 1.32 16.15 -13.41
CA PHE A 81 0.04 15.54 -13.77
C PHE A 81 -0.98 16.52 -14.36
N ALA A 82 -0.54 17.71 -14.81
CA ALA A 82 -1.45 18.72 -15.35
C ALA A 82 -2.07 18.31 -16.69
N ASN A 83 -1.36 17.53 -17.51
CA ASN A 83 -1.73 17.20 -18.89
C ASN A 83 -1.70 15.69 -19.14
N LEU A 84 -2.29 14.89 -18.24
CA LEU A 84 -2.38 13.45 -18.41
C LEU A 84 -3.32 13.11 -19.57
N GLN A 85 -2.99 12.04 -20.27
CA GLN A 85 -3.84 11.46 -21.31
C GLN A 85 -4.52 10.19 -20.80
N VAL A 86 -5.58 9.78 -21.48
CA VAL A 86 -6.38 8.60 -21.16
C VAL A 86 -6.34 7.63 -22.34
N HIS A 87 -6.09 6.37 -22.07
CA HIS A 87 -6.19 5.30 -23.06
C HIS A 87 -7.67 4.97 -23.32
N VAL A 88 -8.13 5.17 -24.56
CA VAL A 88 -9.54 4.99 -24.95
C VAL A 88 -9.75 3.80 -25.90
N GLY A 89 -8.76 2.92 -26.00
CA GLY A 89 -8.77 1.74 -26.85
C GLY A 89 -7.59 1.74 -27.83
N ASP A 90 -7.60 0.76 -28.73
CA ASP A 90 -6.55 0.62 -29.75
C ASP A 90 -7.14 0.84 -31.13
N THR A 91 -6.32 1.32 -32.06
CA THR A 91 -6.65 1.37 -33.48
C THR A 91 -6.61 -0.04 -34.10
N THR A 92 -7.07 -0.18 -35.33
CA THR A 92 -7.12 -1.48 -36.03
C THR A 92 -5.75 -2.12 -36.25
N ASP A 93 -4.67 -1.33 -36.20
CA ASP A 93 -3.28 -1.79 -36.30
C ASP A 93 -2.62 -2.02 -34.93
N GLY A 94 -3.40 -1.88 -33.82
CA GLY A 94 -2.93 -2.11 -32.47
C GLY A 94 -2.21 -0.90 -31.83
N THR A 95 -2.23 0.27 -32.47
CA THR A 95 -1.67 1.50 -31.91
C THR A 95 -2.60 2.04 -30.81
N PRO A 96 -2.09 2.39 -29.62
CA PRO A 96 -2.92 2.98 -28.55
C PRO A 96 -3.56 4.29 -28.99
N LYS A 97 -4.87 4.41 -28.79
CA LYS A 97 -5.61 5.65 -28.97
C LYS A 97 -5.68 6.39 -27.65
N LEU A 98 -5.15 7.61 -27.62
CA LEU A 98 -5.11 8.48 -26.46
C LEU A 98 -5.98 9.72 -26.67
N GLU A 99 -6.63 10.15 -25.60
CA GLU A 99 -7.34 11.43 -25.53
C GLU A 99 -6.87 12.20 -24.30
N ASP A 100 -6.98 13.50 -24.29
CA ASP A 100 -6.66 14.31 -23.13
C ASP A 100 -7.62 13.99 -21.98
N ALA A 101 -7.13 14.00 -20.75
CA ALA A 101 -8.01 13.93 -19.59
C ALA A 101 -8.93 15.16 -19.57
N ASN A 102 -10.24 14.94 -19.37
CA ASN A 102 -11.23 16.02 -19.38
C ASN A 102 -10.96 17.07 -18.31
N ARG A 103 -10.30 16.69 -17.24
CA ARG A 103 -9.85 17.52 -16.13
C ARG A 103 -8.75 16.82 -15.34
N SER A 104 -8.07 17.55 -14.48
CA SER A 104 -7.23 16.92 -13.46
C SER A 104 -8.10 16.11 -12.47
N MET A 105 -7.62 14.94 -12.05
CA MET A 105 -8.26 14.22 -10.95
C MET A 105 -8.18 15.04 -9.65
N THR A 106 -9.12 14.83 -8.77
CA THR A 106 -9.13 15.45 -7.44
C THR A 106 -8.36 14.60 -6.42
N MET A 107 -8.00 15.20 -5.29
CA MET A 107 -7.42 14.48 -4.16
C MET A 107 -8.34 13.35 -3.67
N ALA A 108 -9.65 13.57 -3.62
CA ALA A 108 -10.63 12.54 -3.23
C ALA A 108 -10.64 11.36 -4.21
N GLU A 109 -10.58 11.61 -5.51
CA GLU A 109 -10.54 10.56 -6.54
C GLU A 109 -9.25 9.76 -6.48
N LEU A 110 -8.09 10.40 -6.23
CA LEU A 110 -6.84 9.70 -5.98
C LEU A 110 -6.97 8.75 -4.77
N MET A 111 -7.53 9.24 -3.66
CA MET A 111 -7.63 8.51 -2.41
C MET A 111 -8.65 7.36 -2.45
N SER A 112 -9.62 7.43 -3.35
CA SER A 112 -10.68 6.41 -3.51
C SER A 112 -10.48 5.48 -4.70
N HIS A 113 -9.30 5.49 -5.34
CA HIS A 113 -9.03 4.74 -6.59
C HIS A 113 -9.92 5.12 -7.78
N GLY A 114 -10.50 6.31 -7.74
CA GLY A 114 -11.32 6.88 -8.82
C GLY A 114 -10.55 7.79 -9.77
N GLY A 115 -9.24 7.96 -9.60
CA GLY A 115 -8.41 8.89 -10.38
C GLY A 115 -8.05 8.43 -11.79
N GLY A 116 -8.33 7.17 -12.14
CA GLY A 116 -8.04 6.61 -13.46
C GLY A 116 -6.67 5.95 -13.62
N PHE A 117 -5.84 5.88 -12.58
CA PHE A 117 -4.58 5.13 -12.63
C PHE A 117 -4.80 3.62 -12.74
N ALA A 118 -3.87 2.92 -13.41
CA ALA A 118 -3.69 1.46 -13.33
C ALA A 118 -2.79 1.08 -12.14
N TYR A 119 -2.41 -0.20 -12.03
CA TYR A 119 -1.48 -0.63 -10.98
C TYR A 119 -0.20 -1.27 -11.53
N GLY A 120 -0.32 -2.06 -12.60
CA GLY A 120 0.82 -2.82 -13.14
C GLY A 120 1.23 -4.01 -12.28
N LEU A 121 0.32 -4.60 -11.50
CA LEU A 121 0.58 -5.86 -10.77
C LEU A 121 0.45 -7.10 -11.67
N GLY A 122 0.06 -6.90 -12.92
CA GLY A 122 -0.06 -7.91 -13.95
C GLY A 122 -0.51 -7.26 -15.25
N PRO A 123 -0.39 -7.93 -16.41
CA PRO A 123 -0.66 -7.35 -17.73
C PRO A 123 -2.16 -7.32 -18.08
N ALA A 124 -3.04 -6.99 -17.11
CA ALA A 124 -4.49 -7.08 -17.26
C ALA A 124 -5.04 -6.09 -18.32
N THR A 125 -4.47 -4.89 -18.38
CA THR A 125 -4.83 -3.86 -19.35
C THR A 125 -3.61 -3.41 -20.16
N HIS A 126 -3.83 -2.64 -21.23
CA HIS A 126 -2.72 -2.01 -21.95
C HIS A 126 -1.89 -1.09 -21.04
N VAL A 127 -2.56 -0.31 -20.19
CA VAL A 127 -1.88 0.62 -19.27
C VAL A 127 -1.11 -0.14 -18.19
N ASP A 128 -1.63 -1.26 -17.66
CA ASP A 128 -0.87 -2.10 -16.72
C ASP A 128 0.43 -2.64 -17.36
N ARG A 129 0.38 -3.04 -18.63
CA ARG A 129 1.59 -3.46 -19.37
C ARG A 129 2.61 -2.33 -19.48
N LEU A 130 2.18 -1.11 -19.80
CA LEU A 130 3.06 0.06 -19.85
C LEU A 130 3.72 0.33 -18.49
N TYR A 131 2.96 0.19 -17.38
CA TYR A 131 3.53 0.38 -16.04
C TYR A 131 4.61 -0.66 -15.72
N LEU A 132 4.42 -1.91 -16.13
CA LEU A 132 5.43 -2.97 -16.00
C LEU A 132 6.65 -2.69 -16.88
N GLU A 133 6.45 -2.35 -18.15
CA GLU A 133 7.52 -2.07 -19.11
C GLU A 133 8.40 -0.89 -18.69
N HIS A 134 7.79 0.13 -18.07
CA HIS A 134 8.51 1.30 -17.57
C HIS A 134 9.02 1.13 -16.13
N ASP A 135 8.75 -0.03 -15.52
CA ASP A 135 9.17 -0.35 -14.15
C ASP A 135 8.83 0.80 -13.17
N VAL A 136 7.53 1.17 -13.14
CA VAL A 136 7.05 2.39 -12.49
C VAL A 136 7.30 2.36 -10.97
N LEU A 137 7.12 1.19 -10.34
CA LEU A 137 7.30 0.99 -8.89
C LEU A 137 8.67 0.39 -8.55
N ASN A 138 9.72 0.68 -9.31
CA ASN A 138 11.07 0.24 -8.96
C ASN A 138 11.49 0.81 -7.60
N LEU A 139 11.58 -0.06 -6.60
CA LEU A 139 11.86 0.32 -5.22
C LEU A 139 13.28 0.87 -5.01
N ASP A 140 14.19 0.68 -5.98
CA ASP A 140 15.57 1.21 -5.94
C ASP A 140 15.67 2.63 -6.51
N THR A 141 14.55 3.18 -7.01
CA THR A 141 14.47 4.56 -7.50
C THR A 141 13.84 5.49 -6.45
N SER A 142 13.70 6.77 -6.77
CA SER A 142 13.03 7.73 -5.88
C SER A 142 11.52 7.79 -6.15
N MET A 143 10.77 8.31 -5.16
CA MET A 143 9.35 8.62 -5.34
C MET A 143 9.13 9.65 -6.47
N GLN A 144 10.04 10.63 -6.64
CA GLN A 144 9.98 11.58 -7.75
C GLN A 144 10.12 10.87 -9.10
N THR A 145 11.04 9.89 -9.21
CA THR A 145 11.19 9.09 -10.44
C THR A 145 9.90 8.34 -10.81
N MET A 146 9.17 7.83 -9.82
CA MET A 146 7.85 7.23 -10.03
C MET A 146 6.86 8.25 -10.61
N ILE A 147 6.81 9.47 -10.06
CA ILE A 147 5.94 10.54 -10.56
C ILE A 147 6.32 10.93 -11.99
N ASP A 148 7.62 11.09 -12.27
CA ASP A 148 8.12 11.44 -13.60
C ASP A 148 7.70 10.38 -14.64
N LYS A 149 7.84 9.09 -14.32
CA LYS A 149 7.38 7.99 -15.18
C LYS A 149 5.87 8.03 -15.39
N LEU A 150 5.09 8.14 -14.31
CA LEU A 150 3.63 8.19 -14.37
C LEU A 150 3.11 9.38 -15.19
N SER A 151 3.81 10.52 -15.19
CA SER A 151 3.41 11.71 -15.95
C SER A 151 3.47 11.53 -17.47
N THR A 152 4.22 10.53 -17.95
CA THR A 152 4.37 10.20 -19.37
C THR A 152 3.45 9.06 -19.83
N LEU A 153 2.76 8.40 -18.90
CA LEU A 153 1.92 7.25 -19.16
C LEU A 153 0.44 7.60 -19.06
N PRO A 154 -0.43 6.97 -19.89
CA PRO A 154 -1.84 7.28 -19.88
C PRO A 154 -2.55 6.76 -18.64
N LEU A 155 -3.67 7.41 -18.31
CA LEU A 155 -4.67 6.87 -17.40
C LEU A 155 -5.46 5.75 -18.08
N LEU A 156 -6.03 4.84 -17.29
CA LEU A 156 -6.90 3.77 -17.74
C LEU A 156 -8.34 4.24 -18.00
N ALA A 157 -8.76 5.32 -17.35
CA ALA A 157 -10.10 5.90 -17.49
C ALA A 157 -10.07 7.40 -17.18
N GLN A 158 -11.09 8.12 -17.64
CA GLN A 158 -11.30 9.51 -17.26
C GLN A 158 -11.48 9.63 -15.74
N PRO A 159 -10.87 10.63 -15.10
CA PRO A 159 -11.00 10.83 -13.65
C PRO A 159 -12.47 10.91 -13.19
N GLY A 160 -12.80 10.12 -12.17
CA GLY A 160 -14.13 10.07 -11.57
C GLY A 160 -15.14 9.16 -12.27
N THR A 161 -14.78 8.51 -13.39
CA THR A 161 -15.74 7.68 -14.17
C THR A 161 -15.66 6.20 -13.90
N ARG A 162 -14.59 5.73 -13.23
CA ARG A 162 -14.39 4.30 -12.98
C ARG A 162 -13.55 4.08 -11.73
N TRP A 163 -13.96 3.13 -10.91
CA TRP A 163 -13.12 2.59 -9.85
C TRP A 163 -12.17 1.55 -10.43
N TYR A 164 -10.88 1.70 -10.13
CA TYR A 164 -9.87 0.72 -10.48
C TYR A 164 -8.78 0.70 -9.40
N TYR A 165 -8.56 -0.47 -8.78
CA TYR A 165 -7.52 -0.65 -7.78
C TYR A 165 -6.15 -0.32 -8.36
N SER A 166 -5.46 0.68 -7.81
CA SER A 166 -4.42 1.39 -8.54
C SER A 166 -3.20 1.74 -7.70
N ILE A 167 -2.15 2.19 -8.38
CA ILE A 167 -0.94 2.81 -7.82
C ILE A 167 -1.22 4.11 -7.02
N GLY A 168 -2.45 4.59 -7.02
CA GLY A 168 -2.81 5.86 -6.39
C GLY A 168 -2.37 6.02 -4.94
N VAL A 169 -2.19 4.92 -4.19
CA VAL A 169 -1.71 5.03 -2.79
C VAL A 169 -0.19 5.21 -2.70
N ASP A 170 0.56 4.79 -3.71
CA ASP A 170 1.97 5.13 -3.83
C ASP A 170 2.15 6.63 -4.13
N VAL A 171 1.28 7.19 -4.98
CA VAL A 171 1.19 8.64 -5.22
C VAL A 171 0.79 9.39 -3.95
N GLN A 172 -0.10 8.82 -3.10
CA GLN A 172 -0.41 9.39 -1.79
C GLN A 172 0.83 9.45 -0.87
N GLY A 173 1.67 8.41 -0.88
CA GLY A 173 2.95 8.41 -0.16
C GLY A 173 3.85 9.58 -0.59
N TYR A 174 3.99 9.81 -1.91
CA TYR A 174 4.70 10.98 -2.43
C TYR A 174 4.08 12.30 -1.96
N LEU A 175 2.76 12.41 -1.93
CA LEU A 175 2.07 13.60 -1.42
C LEU A 175 2.34 13.83 0.07
N VAL A 176 2.40 12.77 0.87
CA VAL A 176 2.80 12.90 2.29
C VAL A 176 4.18 13.54 2.41
N GLU A 177 5.15 13.06 1.63
CA GLU A 177 6.49 13.64 1.60
C GLU A 177 6.48 15.11 1.14
N LYS A 178 5.82 15.38 0.02
CA LYS A 178 5.73 16.71 -0.58
C LYS A 178 5.07 17.75 0.32
N LEU A 179 3.96 17.39 0.95
CA LEU A 179 3.14 18.30 1.76
C LEU A 179 3.68 18.49 3.18
N SER A 180 4.35 17.49 3.75
CA SER A 180 4.97 17.57 5.06
C SER A 180 6.37 18.20 5.03
N GLY A 181 7.08 18.06 3.90
CA GLY A 181 8.50 18.40 3.79
C GLY A 181 9.44 17.41 4.51
N GLN A 182 8.95 16.22 4.85
CA GLN A 182 9.70 15.14 5.49
C GLN A 182 9.73 13.91 4.59
N PRO A 183 10.80 13.09 4.56
CA PRO A 183 10.78 11.80 3.90
C PRO A 183 9.59 10.97 4.36
N PHE A 184 8.92 10.27 3.44
CA PHE A 184 7.68 9.55 3.75
C PHE A 184 7.85 8.51 4.87
N ALA A 185 8.95 7.75 4.84
CA ALA A 185 9.26 6.78 5.89
C ALA A 185 9.41 7.44 7.27
N ASP A 186 10.12 8.58 7.34
CA ASP A 186 10.33 9.33 8.58
C ASP A 186 9.02 9.93 9.11
N PHE A 187 8.15 10.40 8.22
CA PHE A 187 6.82 10.87 8.60
C PHE A 187 6.01 9.75 9.26
N LEU A 188 5.95 8.56 8.65
CA LEU A 188 5.25 7.43 9.23
C LEU A 188 5.85 7.03 10.59
N GLN A 189 7.19 6.96 10.68
CA GLN A 189 7.87 6.61 11.92
C GLN A 189 7.50 7.56 13.05
N THR A 190 7.74 8.86 12.84
CA THR A 190 7.61 9.87 13.92
C THR A 190 6.17 10.26 14.24
N ARG A 191 5.26 10.16 13.25
CA ARG A 191 3.89 10.65 13.40
C ARG A 191 2.87 9.53 13.64
N ILE A 192 3.20 8.28 13.33
CA ILE A 192 2.27 7.14 13.46
C ILE A 192 2.89 6.02 14.30
N PHE A 193 4.07 5.50 13.91
CA PHE A 193 4.60 4.30 14.54
C PHE A 193 5.08 4.55 15.96
N ASP A 194 5.93 5.55 16.19
CA ASP A 194 6.41 5.89 17.54
C ASP A 194 5.26 6.26 18.48
N PRO A 195 4.31 7.16 18.10
CA PRO A 195 3.18 7.51 18.96
C PRO A 195 2.27 6.33 19.30
N LEU A 196 2.08 5.40 18.37
CA LEU A 196 1.27 4.20 18.60
C LEU A 196 2.05 3.03 19.21
N GLY A 197 3.38 3.13 19.38
CA GLY A 197 4.22 2.04 19.86
C GLY A 197 4.29 0.84 18.91
N MET A 198 4.26 1.09 17.59
CA MET A 198 4.41 0.08 16.53
C MET A 198 5.89 -0.14 16.24
N VAL A 199 6.56 -0.87 17.10
CA VAL A 199 8.03 -0.97 17.15
C VAL A 199 8.67 -1.87 16.09
N ASP A 200 7.86 -2.66 15.41
CA ASP A 200 8.29 -3.62 14.38
C ASP A 200 7.73 -3.29 13.00
N THR A 201 7.17 -2.08 12.82
CA THR A 201 6.59 -1.65 11.54
C THR A 201 7.50 -0.66 10.83
N ALA A 202 7.98 -1.03 9.62
CA ALA A 202 8.85 -0.18 8.79
C ALA A 202 8.83 -0.65 7.33
N PHE A 203 9.47 0.13 6.42
CA PHE A 203 9.68 -0.27 5.02
C PHE A 203 10.83 -1.27 4.83
N TYR A 204 11.46 -1.70 5.89
CA TYR A 204 12.57 -2.64 5.91
C TYR A 204 12.55 -3.45 7.21
N VAL A 205 13.36 -4.50 7.27
CA VAL A 205 13.58 -5.28 8.50
C VAL A 205 15.04 -5.13 8.89
N PRO A 206 15.34 -4.52 10.04
CA PRO A 206 16.72 -4.34 10.48
C PRO A 206 17.41 -5.70 10.72
N PRO A 207 18.74 -5.79 10.51
CA PRO A 207 19.48 -7.06 10.54
C PRO A 207 19.24 -7.90 11.80
N GLU A 208 19.09 -7.26 12.95
CA GLU A 208 18.86 -7.92 14.24
C GLU A 208 17.46 -8.53 14.42
N LYS A 209 16.53 -8.26 13.46
CA LYS A 209 15.15 -8.79 13.49
C LYS A 209 14.87 -9.81 12.37
N ILE A 210 15.85 -10.12 11.52
CA ILE A 210 15.67 -10.99 10.35
C ILE A 210 15.19 -12.38 10.73
N ASP A 211 15.67 -12.93 11.84
CA ASP A 211 15.27 -14.25 12.33
C ASP A 211 13.79 -14.36 12.70
N ARG A 212 13.09 -13.22 12.81
CA ARG A 212 11.65 -13.15 13.08
C ARG A 212 10.78 -13.04 11.83
N VAL A 213 11.40 -12.97 10.63
CA VAL A 213 10.66 -12.78 9.38
C VAL A 213 9.95 -14.06 8.97
N ALA A 214 8.65 -13.96 8.75
CA ALA A 214 7.87 -15.00 8.12
C ALA A 214 8.05 -14.92 6.61
N LEU A 215 8.45 -16.05 5.99
CA LEU A 215 8.59 -16.14 4.53
C LEU A 215 7.24 -16.01 3.84
N THR A 216 7.25 -15.41 2.66
CA THR A 216 6.05 -15.32 1.81
C THR A 216 5.94 -16.59 0.98
N TYR A 217 4.77 -17.22 1.00
CA TYR A 217 4.48 -18.44 0.27
C TYR A 217 3.46 -18.20 -0.84
N GLY A 218 3.63 -18.90 -1.94
CA GLY A 218 2.70 -18.99 -3.06
C GLY A 218 2.39 -20.44 -3.40
N ILE A 219 1.54 -20.63 -4.38
CA ILE A 219 1.24 -21.94 -4.97
C ILE A 219 1.86 -21.95 -6.36
N ASP A 220 2.72 -22.92 -6.62
CA ASP A 220 3.36 -23.11 -7.92
C ASP A 220 2.36 -23.62 -8.99
N ASN A 221 2.82 -23.77 -10.23
CA ASN A 221 2.02 -24.27 -11.34
C ASN A 221 1.59 -25.74 -11.19
N GLN A 222 2.14 -26.46 -10.20
CA GLN A 222 1.80 -27.85 -9.87
C GLN A 222 0.87 -27.95 -8.66
N GLY A 223 0.47 -26.80 -8.09
CA GLY A 223 -0.37 -26.72 -6.90
C GLY A 223 0.41 -26.95 -5.59
N GLN A 224 1.74 -26.89 -5.63
CA GLN A 224 2.58 -27.08 -4.47
C GLN A 224 2.87 -25.74 -3.78
N PHE A 225 3.08 -25.80 -2.50
CA PHE A 225 3.35 -24.66 -1.65
C PHE A 225 4.85 -24.32 -1.66
N GLU A 226 5.22 -23.14 -2.15
CA GLU A 226 6.59 -22.70 -2.34
C GLU A 226 6.85 -21.32 -1.71
N ALA A 227 8.04 -21.14 -1.13
CA ALA A 227 8.48 -19.84 -0.63
C ALA A 227 8.92 -18.95 -1.81
N ILE A 228 8.07 -17.99 -2.20
CA ILE A 228 8.27 -17.15 -3.38
C ILE A 228 9.34 -16.08 -3.21
N ASP A 229 9.63 -15.64 -1.99
CA ASP A 229 10.70 -14.70 -1.67
C ASP A 229 12.11 -15.31 -1.74
N GLN A 230 12.22 -16.66 -1.78
CA GLN A 230 13.47 -17.38 -1.94
C GLN A 230 13.65 -17.96 -3.35
N ALA A 231 12.56 -18.31 -4.04
CA ALA A 231 12.60 -19.05 -5.30
C ALA A 231 12.92 -18.14 -6.51
N ASP A 232 12.33 -16.96 -6.57
CA ASP A 232 12.54 -15.99 -7.64
C ASP A 232 12.25 -14.57 -7.16
N PRO A 233 13.25 -13.73 -6.94
CA PRO A 233 13.06 -12.32 -6.60
C PRO A 233 12.25 -11.55 -7.65
N GLY A 234 12.16 -12.06 -8.89
CA GLY A 234 11.34 -11.51 -9.98
C GLY A 234 9.91 -12.06 -10.04
N ALA A 235 9.56 -13.05 -9.22
CA ALA A 235 8.21 -13.65 -9.23
C ALA A 235 7.09 -12.66 -8.84
N PHE A 236 7.44 -11.61 -8.12
CA PHE A 236 6.54 -10.50 -7.83
C PHE A 236 7.02 -9.24 -8.56
N PRO A 237 6.14 -8.51 -9.26
CA PRO A 237 6.52 -7.27 -9.93
C PRO A 237 7.24 -6.30 -8.98
N TYR A 238 8.17 -5.54 -9.53
CA TYR A 238 8.85 -4.44 -8.84
C TYR A 238 9.75 -4.81 -7.63
N GLY A 239 10.12 -6.08 -7.49
CA GLY A 239 10.96 -6.52 -6.36
C GLY A 239 10.24 -6.47 -5.00
N TYR A 240 8.92 -6.46 -4.99
CA TYR A 240 8.13 -6.42 -3.74
C TYR A 240 8.39 -7.63 -2.82
N ALA A 241 8.80 -8.78 -3.37
CA ALA A 241 9.12 -9.95 -2.56
C ALA A 241 10.47 -9.84 -1.83
N GLN A 242 11.36 -8.96 -2.28
CA GLN A 242 12.70 -8.82 -1.69
C GLN A 242 12.63 -8.24 -0.29
N MET A 243 13.23 -8.95 0.66
CA MET A 243 13.51 -8.39 1.98
C MET A 243 14.64 -7.37 1.87
N ARG A 244 14.45 -6.22 2.50
CA ARG A 244 15.42 -5.13 2.57
C ARG A 244 15.80 -4.88 4.02
N THR A 245 17.05 -4.52 4.23
CA THR A 245 17.60 -4.18 5.56
C THR A 245 17.72 -2.68 5.79
N GLU A 246 17.39 -1.89 4.76
CA GLU A 246 17.40 -0.43 4.78
C GLU A 246 16.15 0.11 4.07
N THR A 247 15.78 1.34 4.35
CA THR A 247 14.66 2.01 3.67
C THR A 247 14.93 2.08 2.17
N PRO A 248 14.01 1.58 1.32
CA PRO A 248 14.17 1.67 -0.12
C PRO A 248 14.11 3.12 -0.61
N GLY A 249 14.68 3.40 -1.79
CA GLY A 249 14.62 4.71 -2.42
C GLY A 249 13.18 5.15 -2.74
N LEU A 250 12.31 4.18 -3.04
CA LEU A 250 10.86 4.35 -3.15
C LEU A 250 10.16 3.56 -2.05
N PRO A 251 9.86 4.15 -0.88
CA PRO A 251 9.06 3.52 0.15
C PRO A 251 7.59 3.47 -0.32
N SER A 252 7.16 2.29 -0.80
CA SER A 252 5.84 2.13 -1.42
C SER A 252 4.71 2.30 -0.41
N GLY A 253 3.92 3.37 -0.58
CA GLY A 253 2.71 3.61 0.21
C GLY A 253 1.59 2.59 -0.08
N GLY A 254 1.66 1.92 -1.23
CA GLY A 254 0.71 0.91 -1.66
C GLY A 254 0.96 -0.49 -1.10
N GLY A 255 2.19 -0.81 -0.63
CA GLY A 255 2.45 -2.19 -0.22
C GLY A 255 3.82 -2.47 0.43
N GLY A 256 4.59 -1.43 0.77
CA GLY A 256 6.00 -1.59 1.13
C GLY A 256 6.28 -1.98 2.58
N LEU A 257 5.33 -1.89 3.49
CA LEU A 257 5.58 -2.10 4.92
C LEU A 257 5.74 -3.57 5.31
N TRP A 258 6.54 -3.76 6.33
CA TRP A 258 6.65 -4.94 7.16
C TRP A 258 6.08 -4.63 8.54
N GLY A 259 5.60 -5.64 9.27
CA GLY A 259 5.09 -5.42 10.62
C GLY A 259 4.60 -6.69 11.28
N THR A 260 4.29 -6.60 12.56
CA THR A 260 3.72 -7.69 13.36
C THR A 260 2.20 -7.56 13.49
N ALA A 261 1.55 -8.64 13.87
CA ALA A 261 0.13 -8.63 14.17
C ALA A 261 -0.20 -7.70 15.37
N ASP A 262 0.68 -7.63 16.36
CA ASP A 262 0.51 -6.75 17.52
C ASP A 262 0.56 -5.27 17.13
N ASP A 263 1.53 -4.85 16.31
CA ASP A 263 1.61 -3.47 15.82
C ASP A 263 0.37 -3.09 15.00
N TYR A 264 -0.05 -3.98 14.10
CA TYR A 264 -1.22 -3.72 13.28
C TYR A 264 -2.52 -3.68 14.10
N LEU A 265 -2.59 -4.49 15.19
CA LEU A 265 -3.71 -4.42 16.13
C LEU A 265 -3.80 -3.05 16.81
N ARG A 266 -2.66 -2.44 17.19
CA ARG A 266 -2.62 -1.08 17.77
C ARG A 266 -3.15 -0.04 16.77
N PHE A 267 -2.71 -0.11 15.51
CA PHE A 267 -3.20 0.76 14.46
C PHE A 267 -4.72 0.63 14.24
N THR A 268 -5.22 -0.60 14.14
CA THR A 268 -6.67 -0.83 13.95
C THR A 268 -7.49 -0.45 15.18
N GLN A 269 -6.95 -0.64 16.40
CA GLN A 269 -7.60 -0.18 17.62
C GLN A 269 -7.69 1.35 17.68
N MET A 270 -6.65 2.08 17.27
CA MET A 270 -6.68 3.53 17.13
C MET A 270 -7.82 3.98 16.22
N LEU A 271 -7.98 3.37 15.06
CA LEU A 271 -9.09 3.67 14.13
C LEU A 271 -10.45 3.33 14.74
N LEU A 272 -10.58 2.17 15.41
CA LEU A 272 -11.82 1.74 16.08
C LEU A 272 -12.25 2.71 17.17
N ASN A 273 -11.31 3.33 17.85
CA ASN A 273 -11.53 4.33 18.90
C ASN A 273 -11.76 5.75 18.34
N GLY A 274 -11.93 5.91 17.02
CA GLY A 274 -12.14 7.22 16.39
C GLY A 274 -10.89 8.11 16.39
N GLY A 275 -9.72 7.49 16.13
CA GLY A 275 -8.47 8.20 15.88
C GLY A 275 -7.56 8.34 17.11
N GLU A 276 -7.79 7.60 18.19
CA GLU A 276 -7.03 7.72 19.44
C GLU A 276 -6.68 6.34 20.03
N LEU A 277 -5.47 6.20 20.56
CA LEU A 277 -5.04 5.04 21.34
C LEU A 277 -4.12 5.50 22.47
N ASP A 278 -4.34 4.97 23.68
CA ASP A 278 -3.51 5.22 24.88
C ASP A 278 -3.27 6.71 25.18
N GLY A 279 -4.27 7.57 24.92
CA GLY A 279 -4.18 9.02 25.09
C GLY A 279 -3.51 9.76 23.95
N VAL A 280 -3.03 9.07 22.92
CA VAL A 280 -2.44 9.68 21.70
C VAL A 280 -3.51 9.77 20.62
N ARG A 281 -3.81 10.99 20.16
CA ARG A 281 -4.75 11.25 19.06
C ARG A 281 -4.00 11.54 17.77
N LEU A 282 -4.25 10.72 16.74
CA LEU A 282 -3.72 10.93 15.40
C LEU A 282 -4.72 11.64 14.48
N LEU A 283 -6.02 11.34 14.62
CA LEU A 283 -7.09 11.90 13.81
C LEU A 283 -8.30 12.27 14.68
N ALA A 284 -9.07 13.25 14.24
CA ALA A 284 -10.38 13.56 14.81
C ALA A 284 -11.39 12.43 14.49
N PRO A 285 -12.36 12.15 15.37
CA PRO A 285 -13.39 11.14 15.11
C PRO A 285 -14.15 11.34 13.80
N ARG A 286 -14.41 12.59 13.44
CA ARG A 286 -15.10 12.96 12.20
C ARG A 286 -14.30 12.59 10.96
N THR A 287 -12.98 12.72 11.01
CA THR A 287 -12.08 12.34 9.91
C THR A 287 -12.07 10.82 9.71
N VAL A 288 -12.01 10.07 10.82
CA VAL A 288 -12.12 8.60 10.77
C VAL A 288 -13.48 8.16 10.20
N GLU A 289 -14.57 8.82 10.61
CA GLU A 289 -15.90 8.56 10.03
C GLU A 289 -15.92 8.83 8.53
N MET A 290 -15.37 9.97 8.07
CA MET A 290 -15.28 10.34 6.68
C MET A 290 -14.47 9.29 5.86
N MET A 291 -13.35 8.81 6.38
CA MET A 291 -12.54 7.77 5.71
C MET A 291 -13.32 6.46 5.48
N ARG A 292 -14.40 6.21 6.21
CA ARG A 292 -15.23 5.00 6.15
C ARG A 292 -16.49 5.18 5.32
N THR A 293 -16.74 6.36 4.76
CA THR A 293 -17.90 6.62 3.90
C THR A 293 -17.59 6.34 2.43
N ASN A 294 -18.62 6.10 1.63
CA ASN A 294 -18.44 5.95 0.18
C ASN A 294 -18.21 7.32 -0.46
N HIS A 295 -17.09 7.48 -1.15
CA HIS A 295 -16.71 8.68 -1.89
C HIS A 295 -16.78 8.54 -3.40
N LEU A 296 -17.18 7.36 -3.90
CA LEU A 296 -17.31 7.13 -5.33
C LEU A 296 -18.54 7.85 -5.88
N SER A 297 -18.40 8.39 -7.10
CA SER A 297 -19.54 8.90 -7.85
C SER A 297 -20.46 7.75 -8.28
N ALA A 298 -21.71 8.05 -8.64
CA ALA A 298 -22.64 7.06 -9.19
C ALA A 298 -22.14 6.49 -10.54
N GLU A 299 -21.30 7.23 -11.27
CA GLU A 299 -20.71 6.81 -12.53
C GLU A 299 -19.53 5.83 -12.32
N ALA A 300 -18.83 5.95 -11.20
CA ALA A 300 -17.68 5.11 -10.86
C ALA A 300 -18.04 3.76 -10.21
N LEU A 301 -19.32 3.60 -9.79
CA LEU A 301 -19.89 2.36 -9.25
C LEU A 301 -20.43 1.46 -10.35
#